data_5e1266a1d027ba1f3c28a9f03b35d546
#
_entry.id   5e1266a1d027ba1f3c28a9f03b35d546
#
_cell.length_a   1.000
_cell.length_b   1.000
_cell.length_c   1.000
_cell.angle_alpha   90.00
_cell.angle_beta   90.00
_cell.angle_gamma   90.00
#
_symmetry.space_group_name_H-M   'P 1'
#
loop_
_entity.id
_entity.type
_entity.pdbx_description
1 polymer ?
#
loop_
_entity_poly.entity_id
_entity_poly.type
_entity_poly.pdbx_seq_one_letter_code
_entity_poly.pdbx_strand_id
1 'polypeptide(L)'
;LTLNTVISLALLFATTAVNAIVIRHDVDDKKYLALGEQYSPSVAYVAGCAATVINNNWLLTAAHCVAGKESNIFTARHINSQYRVEKIVTHPKFKRANDEFYDAALVQLKDPLKNAKPATLNQQKNEVGQQVIFVGRGTFGNGQDGLIRDDAKQRGATNTVASANEHVIGFTFNKPETATQLEGISSRGDSGGPAFVIVDNTQVVIGISSYQVSNGTPEGRYGVGEYYTRVSSIYPWLQGVIDNTAPALVPNHPLIDSVKNNDLSALNNTITESTLNQQTVICEAFYQSVILNRVQMAKVLIDHGAKFENIIINKDSLFAFALINNKHDYFRMLQNAAGNKTQLHNSNSTVLPLFITSFRKDPYLLEGAKLLIQQSANLNAQTKAGDTALILAGWSTNNFELVKLLVSHGADVNIANNNGDTPAIDAAYLGKIENLRYLLKNGADTSRKNKRGNTALDVAKRKNNKLAIALLSAELQQ
;
A
#
# COMPACT_ATOMS: atom_id res chain seq x y z
N LEU A 1 53.38 13.63 -52.26
CA LEU A 1 52.52 14.55 -51.45
C LEU A 1 51.39 13.69 -50.83
N THR A 2 51.62 13.22 -49.65
CA THR A 2 50.63 12.47 -48.86
C THR A 2 50.11 13.35 -47.75
N LEU A 3 48.82 13.60 -47.79
CA LEU A 3 48.08 14.42 -46.81
C LEU A 3 47.63 13.49 -45.66
N ASN A 4 48.26 13.62 -44.50
CA ASN A 4 47.82 12.94 -43.25
C ASN A 4 46.66 13.67 -42.66
N THR A 5 45.47 13.07 -42.69
CA THR A 5 44.29 13.56 -41.98
C THR A 5 44.30 12.99 -40.57
N VAL A 6 44.61 13.81 -39.58
CA VAL A 6 44.46 13.49 -38.17
C VAL A 6 42.98 13.60 -37.80
N ILE A 7 42.31 12.47 -37.58
CA ILE A 7 40.98 12.43 -37.02
C ILE A 7 41.10 12.58 -35.49
N SER A 8 40.85 13.77 -34.99
CA SER A 8 40.67 14.02 -33.56
C SER A 8 39.35 13.39 -33.12
N LEU A 9 39.43 12.26 -32.43
CA LEU A 9 38.30 11.64 -31.74
C LEU A 9 38.00 12.48 -30.47
N ALA A 10 37.11 13.45 -30.61
CA ALA A 10 36.55 14.13 -29.42
C ALA A 10 35.67 13.13 -28.66
N LEU A 11 36.20 12.58 -27.57
CA LEU A 11 35.39 11.92 -26.56
C LEU A 11 34.45 12.99 -25.93
N LEU A 12 33.21 13.00 -26.39
CA LEU A 12 32.14 13.64 -25.66
C LEU A 12 31.95 12.87 -24.32
N PHE A 13 32.58 13.33 -23.27
CA PHE A 13 32.12 13.03 -21.94
C PHE A 13 30.75 13.70 -21.81
N ALA A 14 29.68 12.94 -21.91
CA ALA A 14 28.38 13.35 -21.43
C ALA A 14 28.51 13.58 -19.92
N THR A 15 28.77 14.81 -19.52
CA THR A 15 28.64 15.24 -18.12
C THR A 15 27.16 15.09 -17.78
N THR A 16 26.83 14.04 -17.03
CA THR A 16 25.51 13.94 -16.39
C THR A 16 25.41 15.14 -15.44
N ALA A 17 24.61 16.12 -15.83
CA ALA A 17 24.28 17.26 -15.00
C ALA A 17 23.68 16.74 -13.68
N VAL A 18 24.23 17.17 -12.56
CA VAL A 18 23.79 16.83 -11.19
C VAL A 18 23.34 18.14 -10.53
N ASN A 19 22.16 18.21 -10.03
CA ASN A 19 21.36 19.42 -9.87
C ASN A 19 20.74 19.55 -8.46
N ALA A 20 20.18 20.71 -8.03
CA ALA A 20 19.73 21.03 -6.65
C ALA A 20 18.29 21.57 -6.55
N ILE A 21 17.68 21.58 -5.32
CA ILE A 21 16.34 22.10 -4.98
C ILE A 21 16.14 23.56 -5.39
N VAL A 22 14.91 23.93 -5.78
CA VAL A 22 14.48 25.33 -6.00
C VAL A 22 14.00 25.94 -4.69
N ILE A 23 14.48 27.13 -4.37
CA ILE A 23 14.33 27.82 -3.09
C ILE A 23 13.58 29.15 -3.20
N ARG A 24 13.20 29.76 -2.08
CA ARG A 24 12.71 31.14 -2.05
C ARG A 24 13.85 32.11 -2.45
N HIS A 25 13.51 33.15 -3.23
CA HIS A 25 14.48 34.17 -3.68
C HIS A 25 14.92 35.11 -2.56
N ASP A 26 14.13 35.26 -1.50
CA ASP A 26 14.32 36.18 -0.38
C ASP A 26 14.98 35.54 0.87
N VAL A 27 15.42 34.29 0.76
CA VAL A 27 16.09 33.56 1.86
C VAL A 27 17.50 33.13 1.44
N ASP A 28 18.49 33.32 2.32
CA ASP A 28 19.87 32.95 2.07
C ASP A 28 20.04 31.46 1.83
N ASP A 29 20.67 31.10 0.70
CA ASP A 29 20.96 29.73 0.27
C ASP A 29 21.70 28.90 1.33
N LYS A 30 22.51 29.55 2.18
CA LYS A 30 23.21 28.87 3.28
C LYS A 30 22.31 28.14 4.24
N LYS A 31 21.07 28.63 4.46
CA LYS A 31 20.09 27.96 5.34
C LYS A 31 19.60 26.65 4.72
N TYR A 32 19.37 26.64 3.40
CA TYR A 32 18.96 25.45 2.65
C TYR A 32 20.09 24.42 2.56
N LEU A 33 21.34 24.89 2.40
CA LEU A 33 22.53 24.03 2.42
C LEU A 33 22.70 23.36 3.81
N ALA A 34 22.55 24.12 4.89
CA ALA A 34 22.63 23.58 6.25
C ALA A 34 21.52 22.53 6.52
N LEU A 35 20.29 22.80 6.07
CA LEU A 35 19.20 21.83 6.18
C LEU A 35 19.49 20.58 5.36
N GLY A 36 20.00 20.71 4.14
CA GLY A 36 20.38 19.58 3.28
C GLY A 36 21.47 18.71 3.91
N GLU A 37 22.46 19.32 4.54
CA GLU A 37 23.55 18.62 5.23
C GLU A 37 23.04 17.83 6.45
N GLN A 38 22.14 18.42 7.24
CA GLN A 38 21.52 17.76 8.39
C GLN A 38 20.87 16.42 8.03
N TYR A 39 20.27 16.32 6.84
CA TYR A 39 19.56 15.12 6.36
C TYR A 39 20.38 14.26 5.39
N SER A 40 21.64 14.62 5.13
CA SER A 40 22.55 13.89 4.25
C SER A 40 22.68 12.39 4.59
N PRO A 41 22.71 11.97 5.87
CA PRO A 41 22.78 10.55 6.20
C PRO A 41 21.55 9.72 5.81
N SER A 42 20.42 10.36 5.49
CA SER A 42 19.16 9.70 5.12
C SER A 42 18.90 9.70 3.62
N VAL A 43 19.81 10.30 2.82
CA VAL A 43 19.64 10.45 1.36
C VAL A 43 20.83 9.87 0.61
N ALA A 44 20.54 9.12 -0.43
CA ALA A 44 21.52 8.59 -1.37
C ALA A 44 21.17 9.04 -2.80
N TYR A 45 22.04 8.72 -3.75
CA TYR A 45 21.84 9.04 -5.17
C TYR A 45 22.10 7.80 -6.02
N VAL A 46 21.19 7.49 -6.94
CA VAL A 46 21.30 6.33 -7.84
C VAL A 46 20.79 6.70 -9.23
N ALA A 47 21.53 6.33 -10.25
CA ALA A 47 21.17 6.55 -11.66
C ALA A 47 20.85 8.03 -12.03
N GLY A 48 21.43 9.01 -11.32
CA GLY A 48 21.18 10.44 -11.51
C GLY A 48 19.99 11.00 -10.74
N CYS A 49 19.32 10.20 -9.94
CA CYS A 49 18.19 10.58 -9.10
C CYS A 49 18.54 10.51 -7.62
N ALA A 50 17.76 11.20 -6.80
CA ALA A 50 17.83 11.06 -5.35
C ALA A 50 17.13 9.75 -4.89
N ALA A 51 17.46 9.31 -3.69
CA ALA A 51 16.89 8.14 -3.06
C ALA A 51 16.87 8.29 -1.54
N THR A 52 15.89 7.72 -0.88
CA THR A 52 15.76 7.67 0.58
C THR A 52 16.44 6.42 1.12
N VAL A 53 17.26 6.55 2.14
CA VAL A 53 17.79 5.41 2.90
C VAL A 53 16.69 4.88 3.82
N ILE A 54 16.23 3.64 3.62
CA ILE A 54 15.18 3.02 4.43
C ILE A 54 15.70 1.91 5.36
N ASN A 55 16.85 1.35 5.05
CA ASN A 55 17.72 0.60 5.96
C ASN A 55 19.14 0.56 5.37
N ASN A 56 20.07 -0.14 6.02
CA ASN A 56 21.48 -0.15 5.58
C ASN A 56 21.70 -0.78 4.19
N ASN A 57 20.78 -1.59 3.68
CA ASN A 57 20.92 -2.26 2.40
C ASN A 57 19.87 -1.85 1.35
N TRP A 58 18.84 -1.08 1.74
CA TRP A 58 17.77 -0.72 0.84
C TRP A 58 17.60 0.79 0.70
N LEU A 59 17.51 1.25 -0.55
CA LEU A 59 17.16 2.61 -0.93
C LEU A 59 15.78 2.62 -1.60
N LEU A 60 14.99 3.67 -1.33
CA LEU A 60 13.72 3.95 -1.96
C LEU A 60 13.87 5.12 -2.92
N THR A 61 13.48 4.97 -4.19
CA THR A 61 13.56 6.00 -5.24
C THR A 61 12.37 5.91 -6.19
N ALA A 62 12.27 6.79 -7.18
CA ALA A 62 11.26 6.71 -8.23
C ALA A 62 11.57 5.59 -9.24
N ALA A 63 10.52 4.92 -9.72
CA ALA A 63 10.69 3.86 -10.72
C ALA A 63 11.22 4.38 -12.06
N HIS A 64 10.78 5.56 -12.50
CA HIS A 64 11.24 6.15 -13.77
C HIS A 64 12.77 6.36 -13.83
N CYS A 65 13.43 6.48 -12.67
CA CYS A 65 14.88 6.63 -12.56
C CYS A 65 15.64 5.35 -12.93
N VAL A 66 15.09 4.19 -12.58
CA VAL A 66 15.80 2.91 -12.62
C VAL A 66 15.12 1.81 -13.43
N ALA A 67 13.87 2.01 -13.87
CA ALA A 67 13.12 1.03 -14.63
C ALA A 67 13.79 0.68 -15.95
N GLY A 68 13.89 -0.63 -16.25
CA GLY A 68 14.51 -1.16 -17.46
C GLY A 68 16.03 -1.07 -17.49
N LYS A 69 16.66 -0.74 -16.36
CA LYS A 69 18.12 -0.69 -16.22
C LYS A 69 18.65 -1.95 -15.53
N GLU A 70 19.79 -2.44 -15.94
CA GLU A 70 20.45 -3.59 -15.30
C GLU A 70 21.15 -3.17 -14.01
N SER A 71 20.96 -3.93 -12.93
CA SER A 71 21.48 -3.59 -11.60
C SER A 71 23.02 -3.55 -11.52
N ASN A 72 23.71 -4.39 -12.30
CA ASN A 72 25.17 -4.51 -12.30
C ASN A 72 25.91 -3.31 -12.93
N ILE A 73 25.20 -2.41 -13.62
CA ILE A 73 25.76 -1.22 -14.28
C ILE A 73 25.79 -0.01 -13.36
N PHE A 74 25.04 -0.04 -12.26
CA PHE A 74 24.87 1.13 -11.38
C PHE A 74 25.61 1.02 -10.07
N THR A 75 26.09 2.20 -9.64
CA THR A 75 26.50 2.44 -8.26
C THR A 75 25.54 3.45 -7.62
N ALA A 76 25.22 3.23 -6.35
CA ALA A 76 24.61 4.24 -5.51
C ALA A 76 25.71 5.07 -4.83
N ARG A 77 25.49 6.36 -4.67
CA ARG A 77 26.34 7.25 -3.90
C ARG A 77 25.64 7.64 -2.61
N HIS A 78 26.33 7.46 -1.49
CA HIS A 78 25.85 7.91 -0.18
C HIS A 78 27.01 8.63 0.53
N ILE A 79 26.77 9.89 0.94
CA ILE A 79 27.81 10.78 1.48
C ILE A 79 28.99 10.83 0.49
N ASN A 80 30.17 10.39 0.87
CA ASN A 80 31.39 10.41 0.06
C ASN A 80 31.79 9.02 -0.48
N SER A 81 30.89 8.02 -0.40
CA SER A 81 31.16 6.63 -0.78
C SER A 81 30.25 6.16 -1.89
N GLN A 82 30.77 5.22 -2.68
CA GLN A 82 29.99 4.52 -3.73
C GLN A 82 29.74 3.08 -3.31
N TYR A 83 28.52 2.59 -3.63
CA TYR A 83 28.05 1.25 -3.29
C TYR A 83 27.53 0.55 -4.53
N ARG A 84 27.85 -0.71 -4.70
CA ARG A 84 27.33 -1.52 -5.82
C ARG A 84 25.86 -1.83 -5.59
N VAL A 85 25.06 -1.67 -6.65
CA VAL A 85 23.68 -2.10 -6.67
C VAL A 85 23.64 -3.60 -6.95
N GLU A 86 22.95 -4.35 -6.12
CA GLU A 86 22.74 -5.78 -6.27
C GLU A 86 21.43 -6.08 -7.02
N LYS A 87 20.34 -5.37 -6.63
CA LYS A 87 19.01 -5.62 -7.18
C LYS A 87 18.23 -4.32 -7.28
N ILE A 88 17.40 -4.23 -8.31
CA ILE A 88 16.41 -3.16 -8.51
C ILE A 88 15.04 -3.82 -8.58
N VAL A 89 14.07 -3.33 -7.78
CA VAL A 89 12.69 -3.81 -7.77
C VAL A 89 11.78 -2.60 -7.99
N THR A 90 11.21 -2.48 -9.19
CA THR A 90 10.23 -1.44 -9.51
C THR A 90 8.83 -1.86 -9.07
N HIS A 91 8.00 -0.89 -8.71
CA HIS A 91 6.60 -1.20 -8.37
C HIS A 91 5.89 -1.85 -9.55
N PRO A 92 5.17 -2.99 -9.37
CA PRO A 92 4.61 -3.79 -10.46
C PRO A 92 3.57 -3.06 -11.32
N LYS A 93 2.90 -2.08 -10.75
CA LYS A 93 1.90 -1.28 -11.46
C LYS A 93 2.49 -0.05 -12.16
N PHE A 94 3.79 0.22 -12.02
CA PHE A 94 4.42 1.33 -12.71
C PHE A 94 4.43 1.12 -14.23
N LYS A 95 3.90 2.09 -14.99
CA LYS A 95 3.90 2.09 -16.46
C LYS A 95 4.45 3.42 -16.96
N ARG A 96 5.56 3.36 -17.66
CA ARG A 96 6.32 4.55 -18.09
C ARG A 96 5.57 5.48 -19.06
N ALA A 97 4.50 5.03 -19.70
CA ALA A 97 3.93 5.77 -20.85
C ALA A 97 2.66 6.58 -20.52
N ASN A 98 1.87 6.27 -19.50
CA ASN A 98 0.59 6.94 -19.26
C ASN A 98 0.13 7.02 -17.80
N ASP A 99 0.84 6.42 -16.85
CA ASP A 99 0.46 6.41 -15.44
C ASP A 99 1.68 6.77 -14.59
N GLU A 100 1.76 8.01 -14.15
CA GLU A 100 2.72 8.48 -13.14
C GLU A 100 2.37 7.96 -11.73
N PHE A 101 1.32 7.14 -11.63
CA PHE A 101 0.94 6.44 -10.43
C PHE A 101 1.89 5.26 -10.17
N TYR A 102 2.17 5.01 -8.90
CA TYR A 102 3.09 3.94 -8.46
C TYR A 102 4.55 4.12 -8.92
N ASP A 103 4.98 5.35 -9.15
CA ASP A 103 6.36 5.66 -9.53
C ASP A 103 7.30 5.49 -8.34
N ALA A 104 7.61 4.24 -8.04
CA ALA A 104 8.46 3.84 -6.92
C ALA A 104 9.31 2.61 -7.26
N ALA A 105 10.54 2.61 -6.76
CA ALA A 105 11.46 1.48 -6.85
C ALA A 105 12.28 1.32 -5.58
N LEU A 106 12.60 0.08 -5.25
CA LEU A 106 13.55 -0.30 -4.23
C LEU A 106 14.86 -0.72 -4.88
N VAL A 107 15.96 -0.23 -4.34
CA VAL A 107 17.33 -0.55 -4.80
C VAL A 107 18.07 -1.22 -3.66
N GLN A 108 18.42 -2.49 -3.83
CA GLN A 108 19.22 -3.25 -2.88
C GLN A 108 20.71 -3.04 -3.16
N LEU A 109 21.45 -2.78 -2.11
CA LEU A 109 22.91 -2.63 -2.16
C LEU A 109 23.58 -3.94 -1.78
N LYS A 110 24.69 -4.25 -2.45
CA LYS A 110 25.50 -5.44 -2.15
C LYS A 110 26.17 -5.34 -0.77
N ASP A 111 26.67 -4.16 -0.46
CA ASP A 111 27.36 -3.89 0.80
C ASP A 111 26.53 -2.88 1.63
N PRO A 112 26.44 -3.03 2.96
CA PRO A 112 25.66 -2.13 3.78
C PRO A 112 26.24 -0.72 3.83
N LEU A 113 25.35 0.27 3.85
CA LEU A 113 25.72 1.69 3.99
C LEU A 113 26.42 1.95 5.33
N LYS A 114 27.47 2.75 5.29
CA LYS A 114 28.15 3.27 6.48
C LYS A 114 27.61 4.65 6.84
N ASN A 115 27.45 4.92 8.13
CA ASN A 115 26.97 6.22 8.64
C ASN A 115 25.58 6.63 8.11
N ALA A 116 24.75 5.67 7.73
CA ALA A 116 23.39 5.92 7.29
C ALA A 116 22.45 6.18 8.48
N LYS A 117 21.47 7.06 8.26
CA LYS A 117 20.35 7.27 9.17
C LYS A 117 19.06 6.91 8.45
N PRO A 118 18.58 5.67 8.57
CA PRO A 118 17.39 5.22 7.88
C PRO A 118 16.14 5.98 8.29
N ALA A 119 15.25 6.24 7.31
CA ALA A 119 13.93 6.79 7.54
C ALA A 119 12.89 5.67 7.69
N THR A 120 11.90 5.89 8.53
CA THR A 120 10.74 5.00 8.66
C THR A 120 9.75 5.24 7.52
N LEU A 121 9.12 4.19 7.02
CA LEU A 121 8.08 4.27 5.98
C LEU A 121 6.73 4.67 6.59
N ASN A 122 6.06 5.66 6.01
CA ASN A 122 4.72 6.07 6.44
C ASN A 122 3.67 4.99 6.14
N GLN A 123 2.81 4.72 7.13
CA GLN A 123 1.70 3.77 7.01
C GLN A 123 0.32 4.46 7.00
N GLN A 124 0.25 5.71 7.44
CA GLN A 124 -1.01 6.42 7.68
C GLN A 124 -1.36 7.36 6.52
N LYS A 125 -2.65 7.49 6.23
CA LYS A 125 -3.17 8.37 5.18
C LYS A 125 -3.71 9.68 5.78
N ASN A 126 -2.86 10.39 6.51
CA ASN A 126 -3.18 11.64 7.22
C ASN A 126 -2.19 12.78 6.89
N GLU A 127 -1.64 12.78 5.69
CA GLU A 127 -0.50 13.64 5.32
C GLU A 127 -0.90 15.11 5.07
N VAL A 128 -2.14 15.39 4.65
CA VAL A 128 -2.58 16.75 4.31
C VAL A 128 -2.43 17.69 5.51
N GLY A 129 -1.84 18.86 5.26
CA GLY A 129 -1.53 19.87 6.27
C GLY A 129 -0.23 19.65 7.05
N GLN A 130 0.44 18.51 6.87
CA GLN A 130 1.73 18.27 7.51
C GLN A 130 2.84 19.04 6.80
N GLN A 131 3.75 19.62 7.59
CA GLN A 131 4.97 20.22 7.07
C GLN A 131 6.01 19.14 6.78
N VAL A 132 6.62 19.22 5.60
CA VAL A 132 7.61 18.27 5.11
C VAL A 132 8.98 18.92 4.94
N ILE A 133 10.00 18.07 4.85
CA ILE A 133 11.37 18.43 4.48
C ILE A 133 11.71 17.64 3.21
N PHE A 134 12.04 18.38 2.15
CA PHE A 134 12.64 17.84 0.94
C PHE A 134 14.16 17.90 1.03
N VAL A 135 14.84 16.91 0.45
CA VAL A 135 16.29 16.92 0.35
C VAL A 135 16.71 16.40 -1.01
N GLY A 136 17.52 17.16 -1.71
CA GLY A 136 17.96 16.79 -3.04
C GLY A 136 19.18 17.54 -3.52
N ARG A 137 19.60 17.19 -4.72
CA ARG A 137 20.73 17.73 -5.48
C ARG A 137 20.35 18.14 -6.90
N GLY A 138 19.06 18.42 -7.17
CA GLY A 138 18.50 18.78 -8.47
C GLY A 138 19.02 20.15 -8.99
N THR A 139 18.46 20.69 -10.09
CA THR A 139 18.81 22.01 -10.63
C THR A 139 18.52 23.12 -9.63
N PHE A 140 19.49 23.93 -9.29
CA PHE A 140 19.31 25.10 -8.43
C PHE A 140 18.51 26.18 -9.15
N GLY A 141 17.62 26.78 -8.41
CA GLY A 141 16.82 27.92 -8.86
C GLY A 141 16.14 28.64 -7.71
N ASN A 142 15.38 29.67 -8.03
CA ASN A 142 14.53 30.34 -7.05
C ASN A 142 13.16 30.68 -7.67
N GLY A 143 12.19 30.92 -6.80
CA GLY A 143 10.82 31.14 -7.23
C GLY A 143 10.56 32.36 -8.12
N GLN A 144 11.48 33.30 -8.16
CA GLN A 144 11.39 34.50 -9.02
C GLN A 144 12.01 34.26 -10.40
N ASP A 145 13.20 33.63 -10.45
CA ASP A 145 13.98 33.47 -11.69
C ASP A 145 13.72 32.12 -12.36
N GLY A 146 13.19 31.15 -11.63
CA GLY A 146 13.05 29.76 -12.08
C GLY A 146 14.37 28.99 -11.94
N LEU A 147 14.61 28.02 -12.83
CA LEU A 147 15.84 27.23 -12.83
C LEU A 147 17.03 28.06 -13.32
N ILE A 148 18.16 28.04 -12.60
CA ILE A 148 19.30 28.92 -12.85
C ILE A 148 20.55 28.15 -13.28
N ARG A 149 20.98 27.14 -12.50
CA ARG A 149 22.23 26.41 -12.73
C ARG A 149 22.29 25.08 -12.01
N ASP A 150 23.21 24.25 -12.46
CA ASP A 150 23.58 23.01 -11.80
C ASP A 150 24.86 23.25 -10.98
N ASP A 151 24.79 23.15 -9.65
CA ASP A 151 25.94 23.37 -8.78
C ASP A 151 26.31 22.16 -7.92
N ALA A 152 25.60 21.04 -8.10
CA ALA A 152 25.80 19.77 -7.41
C ALA A 152 25.74 19.84 -5.88
N LYS A 153 25.20 20.90 -5.30
CA LYS A 153 25.09 21.08 -3.86
C LYS A 153 23.80 20.47 -3.35
N GLN A 154 23.89 19.77 -2.23
CA GLN A 154 22.69 19.25 -1.57
C GLN A 154 22.01 20.34 -0.76
N ARG A 155 20.71 20.50 -0.97
CA ARG A 155 19.86 21.42 -0.22
C ARG A 155 18.72 20.70 0.43
N GLY A 156 18.23 21.21 1.54
CA GLY A 156 16.95 20.86 2.12
C GLY A 156 15.99 22.04 2.01
N ALA A 157 14.72 21.76 1.77
CA ALA A 157 13.67 22.77 1.78
C ALA A 157 12.46 22.26 2.57
N THR A 158 11.57 23.17 2.96
CA THR A 158 10.30 22.82 3.61
C THR A 158 9.12 23.13 2.71
N ASN A 159 8.02 22.43 2.87
CA ASN A 159 6.75 22.74 2.24
C ASN A 159 5.61 22.13 3.09
N THR A 160 4.36 22.41 2.74
CA THR A 160 3.20 21.82 3.40
C THR A 160 2.42 20.98 2.40
N VAL A 161 1.99 19.78 2.80
CA VAL A 161 1.15 18.93 1.95
C VAL A 161 -0.18 19.63 1.69
N ALA A 162 -0.39 20.09 0.46
CA ALA A 162 -1.60 20.83 0.06
C ALA A 162 -2.76 19.89 -0.28
N SER A 163 -2.47 18.71 -0.83
CA SER A 163 -3.48 17.75 -1.27
C SER A 163 -2.97 16.30 -1.18
N ALA A 164 -3.89 15.35 -1.10
CA ALA A 164 -3.58 13.94 -1.22
C ALA A 164 -4.75 13.20 -1.87
N ASN A 165 -4.44 12.24 -2.75
CA ASN A 165 -5.39 11.25 -3.26
C ASN A 165 -4.91 9.83 -2.93
N GLU A 166 -5.48 8.81 -3.58
CA GLU A 166 -5.09 7.40 -3.35
C GLU A 166 -3.60 7.15 -3.66
N HIS A 167 -3.00 7.84 -4.64
CA HIS A 167 -1.68 7.50 -5.18
C HIS A 167 -0.60 8.53 -4.93
N VAL A 168 -0.97 9.80 -4.83
CA VAL A 168 -0.01 10.90 -4.72
C VAL A 168 -0.38 11.89 -3.61
N ILE A 169 0.64 12.56 -3.10
CA ILE A 169 0.54 13.78 -2.30
C ILE A 169 1.04 14.96 -3.12
N GLY A 170 0.37 16.10 -2.99
CA GLY A 170 0.64 17.29 -3.79
C GLY A 170 1.10 18.47 -2.95
N PHE A 171 2.00 19.26 -3.55
CA PHE A 171 2.59 20.48 -2.98
C PHE A 171 2.46 21.62 -3.96
N THR A 172 2.51 22.85 -3.47
CA THR A 172 2.59 24.06 -4.29
C THR A 172 3.78 24.88 -3.83
N PHE A 173 4.53 25.44 -4.78
CA PHE A 173 5.57 26.40 -4.46
C PHE A 173 4.96 27.78 -4.20
N ASN A 174 4.78 28.11 -2.92
CA ASN A 174 4.09 29.32 -2.52
C ASN A 174 5.00 30.54 -2.55
N LYS A 175 4.40 31.72 -2.79
CA LYS A 175 5.09 33.00 -2.67
C LYS A 175 5.45 33.29 -1.20
N PRO A 176 6.45 34.16 -0.95
CA PRO A 176 6.94 34.43 0.43
C PRO A 176 5.86 34.75 1.45
N GLU A 177 4.76 35.38 1.05
CA GLU A 177 3.69 35.81 1.95
C GLU A 177 2.92 34.65 2.59
N THR A 178 2.88 33.48 1.92
CA THR A 178 2.15 32.28 2.37
C THR A 178 3.05 31.06 2.53
N ALA A 179 4.34 31.23 2.29
CA ALA A 179 5.33 30.17 2.26
C ALA A 179 5.79 29.74 3.67
N THR A 180 6.26 28.51 3.80
CA THR A 180 7.02 28.07 4.97
C THR A 180 8.37 28.81 5.08
N GLN A 181 9.04 28.73 6.23
CA GLN A 181 10.27 29.47 6.49
C GLN A 181 11.38 29.18 5.46
N LEU A 182 11.54 27.92 5.06
CA LEU A 182 12.51 27.46 4.06
C LEU A 182 11.79 26.81 2.88
N GLU A 183 10.71 27.44 2.41
CA GLU A 183 9.92 26.89 1.31
C GLU A 183 10.76 26.60 0.07
N GLY A 184 10.46 25.50 -0.56
CA GLY A 184 11.04 25.10 -1.83
C GLY A 184 10.29 23.93 -2.43
N ILE A 185 10.71 23.57 -3.63
CA ILE A 185 10.24 22.37 -4.34
C ILE A 185 11.41 21.59 -4.92
N SER A 186 11.17 20.34 -5.31
CA SER A 186 12.16 19.57 -6.06
C SER A 186 12.36 20.13 -7.46
N SER A 187 13.38 19.66 -8.14
CA SER A 187 13.69 20.06 -9.52
C SER A 187 14.23 18.85 -10.29
N ARG A 188 14.66 19.09 -11.53
CA ARG A 188 15.28 18.03 -12.35
C ARG A 188 16.48 17.45 -11.60
N GLY A 189 16.50 16.10 -11.40
CA GLY A 189 17.52 15.38 -10.66
C GLY A 189 17.19 15.11 -9.18
N ASP A 190 16.14 15.75 -8.63
CA ASP A 190 15.60 15.42 -7.31
C ASP A 190 14.59 14.28 -7.35
N SER A 191 14.20 13.82 -8.55
CA SER A 191 13.35 12.64 -8.75
C SER A 191 13.74 11.50 -7.81
N GLY A 192 12.78 10.86 -7.18
CA GLY A 192 13.00 9.78 -6.22
C GLY A 192 13.42 10.25 -4.82
N GLY A 193 13.65 11.55 -4.63
CA GLY A 193 13.98 12.17 -3.35
C GLY A 193 12.81 12.12 -2.36
N PRO A 194 13.11 12.23 -1.05
CA PRO A 194 12.11 12.12 0.02
C PRO A 194 11.29 13.40 0.23
N ALA A 195 10.04 13.20 0.66
CA ALA A 195 9.32 14.12 1.52
C ALA A 195 9.29 13.52 2.93
N PHE A 196 10.04 14.10 3.87
CA PHE A 196 10.08 13.66 5.26
C PHE A 196 9.13 14.47 6.13
N VAL A 197 8.45 13.82 7.05
CA VAL A 197 7.90 14.44 8.27
C VAL A 197 8.74 14.01 9.47
N ILE A 198 8.77 14.82 10.53
CA ILE A 198 9.46 14.49 11.76
C ILE A 198 8.43 14.15 12.83
N VAL A 199 8.43 12.91 13.29
CA VAL A 199 7.56 12.41 14.35
C VAL A 199 8.45 11.87 15.47
N ASP A 200 8.33 12.42 16.66
CA ASP A 200 9.11 12.02 17.84
C ASP A 200 10.63 11.89 17.55
N ASN A 201 11.20 12.90 16.90
CA ASN A 201 12.60 12.93 16.44
C ASN A 201 12.97 11.87 15.38
N THR A 202 12.00 11.16 14.84
CA THR A 202 12.18 10.15 13.79
C THR A 202 11.81 10.73 12.43
N GLN A 203 12.64 10.49 11.43
CA GLN A 203 12.35 10.82 10.04
C GLN A 203 11.39 9.77 9.46
N VAL A 204 10.20 10.21 9.04
CA VAL A 204 9.21 9.38 8.38
C VAL A 204 9.06 9.84 6.94
N VAL A 205 9.36 8.99 5.97
CA VAL A 205 9.17 9.30 4.55
C VAL A 205 7.70 9.08 4.18
N ILE A 206 7.04 10.16 3.74
CA ILE A 206 5.63 10.13 3.34
C ILE A 206 5.44 10.17 1.82
N GLY A 207 6.46 10.62 1.08
CA GLY A 207 6.40 10.77 -0.38
C GLY A 207 7.75 10.57 -1.07
N ILE A 208 7.67 10.19 -2.35
CA ILE A 208 8.79 10.00 -3.27
C ILE A 208 8.58 10.96 -4.44
N SER A 209 9.51 11.89 -4.68
CA SER A 209 9.41 12.88 -5.77
C SER A 209 9.22 12.20 -7.13
N SER A 210 8.17 12.57 -7.86
CA SER A 210 7.77 11.91 -9.11
C SER A 210 7.67 12.90 -10.27
N TYR A 211 6.73 13.87 -10.23
CA TYR A 211 6.53 14.80 -11.35
C TYR A 211 6.03 16.16 -10.91
N GLN A 212 6.16 17.14 -11.80
CA GLN A 212 5.68 18.52 -11.63
C GLN A 212 4.58 18.85 -12.64
N VAL A 213 3.68 19.77 -12.25
CA VAL A 213 2.64 20.34 -13.12
C VAL A 213 2.80 21.85 -13.14
N SER A 214 3.10 22.37 -14.30
CA SER A 214 3.41 23.78 -14.47
C SER A 214 2.19 24.68 -14.66
N ASN A 215 1.07 24.18 -15.23
CA ASN A 215 -0.15 24.93 -15.56
C ASN A 215 0.15 26.27 -16.28
N GLY A 216 1.15 26.28 -17.17
CA GLY A 216 1.59 27.48 -17.87
C GLY A 216 2.63 28.33 -17.10
N THR A 217 2.97 27.98 -15.87
CA THR A 217 4.04 28.61 -15.10
C THR A 217 5.38 27.94 -15.44
N PRO A 218 6.45 28.67 -15.77
CA PRO A 218 7.76 28.06 -16.00
C PRO A 218 8.25 27.25 -14.78
N GLU A 219 8.98 26.16 -15.06
CA GLU A 219 9.54 25.29 -14.04
C GLU A 219 10.40 26.07 -13.02
N GLY A 220 10.25 25.72 -11.73
CA GLY A 220 10.97 26.37 -10.64
C GLY A 220 10.43 27.73 -10.22
N ARG A 221 9.33 28.21 -10.75
CA ARG A 221 8.69 29.47 -10.33
C ARG A 221 7.57 29.24 -9.32
N TYR A 222 7.24 30.29 -8.57
CA TYR A 222 6.09 30.28 -7.67
C TYR A 222 4.80 29.93 -8.40
N GLY A 223 3.99 29.06 -7.81
CA GLY A 223 2.75 28.56 -8.38
C GLY A 223 2.86 27.21 -9.09
N VAL A 224 4.09 26.69 -9.27
CA VAL A 224 4.28 25.31 -9.80
C VAL A 224 3.79 24.31 -8.77
N GLY A 225 3.02 23.32 -9.24
CA GLY A 225 2.58 22.16 -8.46
C GLY A 225 3.57 21.01 -8.59
N GLU A 226 3.72 20.25 -7.53
CA GLU A 226 4.60 19.09 -7.46
C GLU A 226 3.89 17.91 -6.82
N TYR A 227 4.12 16.70 -7.37
CA TYR A 227 3.47 15.48 -6.92
C TYR A 227 4.50 14.40 -6.59
N TYR A 228 4.28 13.78 -5.45
CA TYR A 228 5.07 12.69 -4.89
C TYR A 228 4.26 11.42 -4.84
N THR A 229 4.83 10.29 -5.22
CA THR A 229 4.21 8.98 -4.97
C THR A 229 3.98 8.81 -3.47
N ARG A 230 2.75 8.55 -3.08
CA ARG A 230 2.32 8.44 -1.69
C ARG A 230 2.81 7.14 -1.05
N VAL A 231 3.71 7.22 -0.07
CA VAL A 231 4.35 6.04 0.55
C VAL A 231 3.33 5.16 1.27
N SER A 232 2.35 5.73 1.97
CA SER A 232 1.31 4.97 2.68
C SER A 232 0.44 4.10 1.74
N SER A 233 0.33 4.46 0.46
CA SER A 233 -0.43 3.69 -0.53
C SER A 233 0.33 2.50 -1.10
N ILE A 234 1.66 2.57 -1.11
CA ILE A 234 2.55 1.50 -1.59
C ILE A 234 3.28 0.78 -0.44
N TYR A 235 3.00 1.18 0.81
CA TYR A 235 3.67 0.61 1.99
C TYR A 235 3.62 -0.93 2.05
N PRO A 236 2.48 -1.60 1.75
CA PRO A 236 2.44 -3.07 1.79
C PRO A 236 3.42 -3.71 0.79
N TRP A 237 3.57 -3.12 -0.40
CA TRP A 237 4.55 -3.59 -1.38
C TRP A 237 5.99 -3.34 -0.91
N LEU A 238 6.29 -2.13 -0.41
CA LEU A 238 7.62 -1.80 0.11
C LEU A 238 8.06 -2.77 1.19
N GLN A 239 7.22 -2.97 2.20
CA GLN A 239 7.52 -3.87 3.31
C GLN A 239 7.71 -5.31 2.83
N GLY A 240 6.85 -5.77 1.93
CA GLY A 240 6.95 -7.11 1.39
C GLY A 240 8.24 -7.36 0.61
N VAL A 241 8.75 -6.39 -0.16
CA VAL A 241 10.04 -6.50 -0.85
C VAL A 241 11.21 -6.50 0.15
N ILE A 242 11.16 -5.63 1.17
CA ILE A 242 12.22 -5.50 2.18
C ILE A 242 12.33 -6.78 3.03
N ASP A 243 11.20 -7.32 3.45
CA ASP A 243 11.12 -8.51 4.28
C ASP A 243 11.29 -9.82 3.47
N ASN A 244 11.50 -9.69 2.15
CA ASN A 244 11.55 -10.82 1.22
C ASN A 244 10.23 -11.65 1.21
N THR A 245 9.12 -11.06 1.65
CA THR A 245 7.78 -11.65 1.74
C THR A 245 6.85 -11.19 0.63
N ALA A 246 7.17 -10.05 -0.04
CA ALA A 246 6.51 -9.72 -1.28
C ALA A 246 7.06 -10.62 -2.39
N PRO A 247 6.21 -11.06 -3.31
CA PRO A 247 6.72 -11.66 -4.53
C PRO A 247 7.61 -10.60 -5.19
N ALA A 248 8.93 -10.82 -5.15
CA ALA A 248 9.81 -10.15 -6.09
C ALA A 248 9.24 -10.51 -7.45
N LEU A 249 8.78 -9.51 -8.21
CA LEU A 249 8.45 -9.77 -9.60
C LEU A 249 9.72 -10.35 -10.21
N VAL A 250 9.69 -11.65 -10.46
CA VAL A 250 10.72 -12.32 -11.23
C VAL A 250 10.42 -11.97 -12.70
N PRO A 251 11.10 -10.96 -13.28
CA PRO A 251 10.81 -10.59 -14.66
C PRO A 251 11.13 -11.81 -15.54
N ASN A 252 10.18 -12.20 -16.39
CA ASN A 252 10.35 -13.20 -17.41
C ASN A 252 10.70 -14.64 -16.93
N HIS A 253 10.07 -15.11 -15.85
CA HIS A 253 10.17 -16.53 -15.51
C HIS A 253 9.13 -17.33 -16.32
N PRO A 254 9.50 -18.39 -17.07
CA PRO A 254 8.59 -19.14 -17.94
C PRO A 254 7.32 -19.63 -17.22
N LEU A 255 7.42 -20.04 -15.95
CA LEU A 255 6.29 -20.48 -15.14
C LEU A 255 5.29 -19.32 -14.87
N ILE A 256 5.80 -18.11 -14.59
CA ILE A 256 4.95 -16.94 -14.36
C ILE A 256 4.30 -16.47 -15.65
N ASP A 257 5.05 -16.49 -16.76
CA ASP A 257 4.52 -16.13 -18.07
C ASP A 257 3.44 -17.11 -18.55
N SER A 258 3.60 -18.40 -18.27
CA SER A 258 2.57 -19.42 -18.53
C SER A 258 1.27 -19.10 -17.77
N VAL A 259 1.36 -18.69 -16.50
CA VAL A 259 0.20 -18.27 -15.70
C VAL A 259 -0.43 -17.00 -16.30
N LYS A 260 0.37 -15.99 -16.64
CA LYS A 260 -0.13 -14.73 -17.23
C LYS A 260 -0.85 -14.97 -18.56
N ASN A 261 -0.29 -15.83 -19.41
CA ASN A 261 -0.82 -16.15 -20.73
C ASN A 261 -1.97 -17.18 -20.71
N ASN A 262 -2.26 -17.76 -19.55
CA ASN A 262 -3.23 -18.86 -19.39
C ASN A 262 -2.89 -20.11 -20.23
N ASP A 263 -1.59 -20.40 -20.35
CA ASP A 263 -1.08 -21.51 -21.14
C ASP A 263 -0.77 -22.71 -20.22
N LEU A 264 -1.72 -23.64 -20.13
CA LEU A 264 -1.59 -24.85 -19.32
C LEU A 264 -0.47 -25.77 -19.83
N SER A 265 -0.26 -25.83 -21.13
CA SER A 265 0.80 -26.68 -21.71
C SER A 265 2.18 -26.15 -21.36
N ALA A 266 2.39 -24.84 -21.53
CA ALA A 266 3.62 -24.19 -21.12
C ALA A 266 3.82 -24.28 -19.59
N LEU A 267 2.76 -24.16 -18.79
CA LEU A 267 2.85 -24.29 -17.34
C LEU A 267 3.34 -25.69 -16.94
N ASN A 268 2.73 -26.74 -17.46
CA ASN A 268 3.13 -28.13 -17.17
C ASN A 268 4.58 -28.42 -17.59
N ASN A 269 5.03 -27.85 -18.70
CA ASN A 269 6.41 -28.02 -19.17
C ASN A 269 7.45 -27.25 -18.33
N THR A 270 7.03 -26.23 -17.59
CA THR A 270 7.93 -25.38 -16.77
C THR A 270 7.95 -25.79 -15.29
N ILE A 271 7.00 -26.62 -14.86
CA ILE A 271 6.98 -27.13 -13.49
C ILE A 271 8.05 -28.19 -13.32
N THR A 272 9.02 -27.91 -12.47
CA THR A 272 10.06 -28.84 -12.02
C THR A 272 10.18 -28.74 -10.51
N GLU A 273 10.80 -29.73 -9.86
CA GLU A 273 11.10 -29.67 -8.44
C GLU A 273 11.91 -28.42 -8.08
N SER A 274 12.85 -28.03 -8.94
CA SER A 274 13.65 -26.82 -8.77
C SER A 274 12.80 -25.55 -8.80
N THR A 275 11.83 -25.43 -9.72
CA THR A 275 10.93 -24.25 -9.80
C THR A 275 9.95 -24.20 -8.62
N LEU A 276 9.43 -25.35 -8.17
CA LEU A 276 8.54 -25.44 -7.02
C LEU A 276 9.22 -25.07 -5.70
N ASN A 277 10.54 -25.24 -5.60
CA ASN A 277 11.34 -24.84 -4.45
C ASN A 277 11.72 -23.35 -4.46
N GLN A 278 11.52 -22.63 -5.57
CA GLN A 278 11.74 -21.19 -5.65
C GLN A 278 10.53 -20.43 -5.09
N GLN A 279 10.52 -20.18 -3.79
CA GLN A 279 9.38 -19.57 -3.08
C GLN A 279 8.92 -18.24 -3.71
N THR A 280 9.86 -17.41 -4.18
CA THR A 280 9.54 -16.13 -4.83
C THR A 280 8.80 -16.30 -6.17
N VAL A 281 9.19 -17.30 -6.97
CA VAL A 281 8.52 -17.63 -8.24
C VAL A 281 7.10 -18.14 -7.96
N ILE A 282 6.96 -19.02 -6.99
CA ILE A 282 5.66 -19.59 -6.59
C ILE A 282 4.73 -18.52 -6.03
N CYS A 283 5.21 -17.64 -5.15
CA CYS A 283 4.43 -16.51 -4.64
C CYS A 283 3.92 -15.61 -5.77
N GLU A 284 4.78 -15.27 -6.73
CA GLU A 284 4.39 -14.44 -7.88
C GLU A 284 3.41 -15.16 -8.80
N ALA A 285 3.62 -16.45 -9.06
CA ALA A 285 2.69 -17.25 -9.87
C ALA A 285 1.29 -17.30 -9.24
N PHE A 286 1.19 -17.51 -7.93
CA PHE A 286 -0.10 -17.44 -7.22
C PHE A 286 -0.70 -16.03 -7.22
N TYR A 287 0.11 -15.00 -6.99
CA TYR A 287 -0.35 -13.61 -7.07
C TYR A 287 -0.97 -13.30 -8.44
N GLN A 288 -0.25 -13.62 -9.53
CA GLN A 288 -0.75 -13.41 -10.89
C GLN A 288 -2.00 -14.23 -11.18
N SER A 289 -2.06 -15.48 -10.70
CA SER A 289 -3.22 -16.33 -10.89
C SER A 289 -4.48 -15.80 -10.18
N VAL A 290 -4.34 -15.21 -8.99
CA VAL A 290 -5.46 -14.54 -8.29
C VAL A 290 -5.91 -13.29 -9.03
N ILE A 291 -4.99 -12.38 -9.33
CA ILE A 291 -5.31 -11.09 -9.98
C ILE A 291 -5.98 -11.33 -11.33
N LEU A 292 -5.45 -12.25 -12.13
CA LEU A 292 -5.96 -12.58 -13.46
C LEU A 292 -7.11 -13.60 -13.44
N ASN A 293 -7.53 -14.07 -12.27
CA ASN A 293 -8.54 -15.09 -12.07
C ASN A 293 -8.24 -16.41 -12.80
N ARG A 294 -7.00 -16.88 -12.76
CA ARG A 294 -6.51 -18.10 -13.41
C ARG A 294 -6.58 -19.29 -12.44
N VAL A 295 -7.79 -19.63 -11.96
CA VAL A 295 -8.02 -20.68 -10.94
C VAL A 295 -7.38 -22.02 -11.34
N GLN A 296 -7.51 -22.40 -12.63
CA GLN A 296 -6.95 -23.66 -13.13
C GLN A 296 -5.42 -23.70 -13.08
N MET A 297 -4.75 -22.56 -13.31
CA MET A 297 -3.29 -22.46 -13.21
C MET A 297 -2.84 -22.69 -11.77
N ALA A 298 -3.50 -22.06 -10.81
CA ALA A 298 -3.20 -22.28 -9.40
C ALA A 298 -3.45 -23.72 -8.95
N LYS A 299 -4.54 -24.34 -9.44
CA LYS A 299 -4.82 -25.73 -9.17
C LYS A 299 -3.68 -26.64 -9.67
N VAL A 300 -3.21 -26.43 -10.88
CA VAL A 300 -2.07 -27.20 -11.44
C VAL A 300 -0.82 -27.04 -10.57
N LEU A 301 -0.51 -25.81 -10.10
CA LEU A 301 0.62 -25.59 -9.19
C LEU A 301 0.46 -26.40 -7.88
N ILE A 302 -0.74 -26.40 -7.30
CA ILE A 302 -1.05 -27.16 -6.07
C ILE A 302 -0.95 -28.67 -6.32
N ASP A 303 -1.54 -29.16 -7.40
CA ASP A 303 -1.54 -30.58 -7.75
C ASP A 303 -0.10 -31.13 -7.97
N HIS A 304 0.83 -30.26 -8.37
CA HIS A 304 2.26 -30.58 -8.45
C HIS A 304 3.04 -30.34 -7.17
N GLY A 305 2.37 -30.01 -6.06
CA GLY A 305 2.98 -29.90 -4.72
C GLY A 305 3.54 -28.52 -4.39
N ALA A 306 3.15 -27.47 -5.10
CA ALA A 306 3.51 -26.10 -4.71
C ALA A 306 2.93 -25.77 -3.32
N LYS A 307 3.80 -25.32 -2.41
CA LYS A 307 3.41 -24.92 -1.04
C LYS A 307 2.81 -23.52 -1.08
N PHE A 308 1.56 -23.39 -0.69
CA PHE A 308 0.82 -22.12 -0.75
C PHE A 308 0.33 -21.65 0.62
N GLU A 309 0.37 -22.47 1.66
CA GLU A 309 -0.22 -22.21 2.97
C GLU A 309 0.43 -20.99 3.66
N ASN A 310 1.73 -20.79 3.43
CA ASN A 310 2.52 -19.72 4.03
C ASN A 310 2.74 -18.53 3.09
N ILE A 311 2.03 -18.47 1.96
CA ILE A 311 2.15 -17.35 1.02
C ILE A 311 1.45 -16.14 1.60
N ILE A 312 2.22 -15.07 1.84
CA ILE A 312 1.74 -13.77 2.28
C ILE A 312 1.85 -12.78 1.12
N ILE A 313 0.75 -12.15 0.77
CA ILE A 313 0.66 -11.13 -0.26
C ILE A 313 0.08 -9.86 0.37
N ASN A 314 0.84 -8.77 0.37
CA ASN A 314 0.42 -7.50 0.96
C ASN A 314 0.00 -7.61 2.45
N LYS A 315 0.71 -8.42 3.24
CA LYS A 315 0.42 -8.77 4.66
C LYS A 315 -0.79 -9.68 4.86
N ASP A 316 -1.50 -10.03 3.82
CA ASP A 316 -2.61 -10.95 3.88
C ASP A 316 -2.16 -12.34 3.44
N SER A 317 -2.68 -13.39 4.07
CA SER A 317 -2.52 -14.73 3.53
C SER A 317 -3.11 -14.79 2.10
N LEU A 318 -2.66 -15.74 1.30
CA LEU A 318 -3.21 -15.94 -0.05
C LEU A 318 -4.74 -16.09 -0.05
N PHE A 319 -5.29 -16.67 1.01
CA PHE A 319 -6.74 -16.79 1.24
C PHE A 319 -7.42 -15.42 1.41
N ALA A 320 -6.88 -14.60 2.33
CA ALA A 320 -7.41 -13.26 2.56
C ALA A 320 -7.28 -12.39 1.32
N PHE A 321 -6.16 -12.50 0.61
CA PHE A 321 -5.92 -11.77 -0.63
C PHE A 321 -6.92 -12.16 -1.74
N ALA A 322 -7.19 -13.45 -1.92
CA ALA A 322 -8.21 -13.92 -2.86
C ALA A 322 -9.61 -13.37 -2.51
N LEU A 323 -9.94 -13.36 -1.22
CA LEU A 323 -11.21 -12.87 -0.72
C LEU A 323 -11.40 -11.36 -0.92
N ILE A 324 -10.39 -10.56 -0.55
CA ILE A 324 -10.39 -9.09 -0.71
C ILE A 324 -10.57 -8.71 -2.19
N ASN A 325 -10.05 -9.51 -3.11
CA ASN A 325 -10.19 -9.32 -4.55
C ASN A 325 -11.43 -9.97 -5.16
N ASN A 326 -12.40 -10.41 -4.35
CA ASN A 326 -13.66 -11.05 -4.77
C ASN A 326 -13.46 -12.30 -5.66
N LYS A 327 -12.40 -13.09 -5.41
CA LYS A 327 -12.06 -14.30 -6.15
C LYS A 327 -12.63 -15.54 -5.46
N HIS A 328 -13.95 -15.69 -5.49
CA HIS A 328 -14.69 -16.73 -4.74
C HIS A 328 -14.28 -18.16 -5.11
N ASP A 329 -14.18 -18.46 -6.40
CA ASP A 329 -13.75 -19.79 -6.85
C ASP A 329 -12.31 -20.11 -6.45
N TYR A 330 -11.46 -19.08 -6.46
CA TYR A 330 -10.09 -19.19 -6.02
C TYR A 330 -10.01 -19.48 -4.51
N PHE A 331 -10.78 -18.74 -3.72
CA PHE A 331 -10.86 -18.96 -2.28
C PHE A 331 -11.32 -20.38 -1.95
N ARG A 332 -12.40 -20.85 -2.61
CA ARG A 332 -12.89 -22.23 -2.43
C ARG A 332 -11.86 -23.29 -2.81
N MET A 333 -11.16 -23.09 -3.92
CA MET A 333 -10.10 -24.00 -4.36
C MET A 333 -8.98 -24.10 -3.34
N LEU A 334 -8.47 -22.96 -2.85
CA LEU A 334 -7.43 -22.91 -1.84
C LEU A 334 -7.88 -23.60 -0.55
N GLN A 335 -9.12 -23.34 -0.11
CA GLN A 335 -9.66 -23.90 1.13
C GLN A 335 -9.80 -25.43 1.04
N ASN A 336 -10.28 -25.94 -0.07
CA ASN A 336 -10.38 -27.38 -0.32
C ASN A 336 -9.02 -28.06 -0.36
N ALA A 337 -8.01 -27.40 -0.94
CA ALA A 337 -6.66 -27.93 -1.06
C ALA A 337 -5.90 -27.93 0.28
N ALA A 338 -6.12 -26.92 1.13
CA ALA A 338 -5.47 -26.78 2.41
C ALA A 338 -6.04 -27.68 3.51
N GLY A 339 -7.31 -28.05 3.41
CA GLY A 339 -8.00 -28.81 4.46
C GLY A 339 -7.95 -28.08 5.82
N ASN A 340 -7.75 -28.83 6.91
CA ASN A 340 -7.65 -28.27 8.28
C ASN A 340 -6.28 -27.66 8.62
N LYS A 341 -5.36 -27.55 7.66
CA LYS A 341 -3.97 -27.09 7.90
C LYS A 341 -3.76 -25.58 7.67
N THR A 342 -4.81 -24.85 7.32
CA THR A 342 -4.68 -23.45 6.97
C THR A 342 -4.50 -22.58 8.21
N GLN A 343 -3.32 -21.96 8.35
CA GLN A 343 -3.16 -20.84 9.28
C GLN A 343 -3.59 -19.56 8.56
N LEU A 344 -4.70 -18.96 9.00
CA LEU A 344 -5.07 -17.61 8.61
C LEU A 344 -4.13 -16.63 9.32
N HIS A 345 -2.91 -16.47 8.80
CA HIS A 345 -2.09 -15.34 9.19
C HIS A 345 -2.71 -14.08 8.59
N ASN A 346 -3.28 -13.26 9.45
CA ASN A 346 -3.94 -12.03 9.03
C ASN A 346 -3.45 -10.88 9.90
N SER A 347 -2.78 -9.91 9.28
CA SER A 347 -2.54 -8.61 9.89
C SER A 347 -3.84 -7.80 10.04
N ASN A 348 -4.88 -8.14 9.28
CA ASN A 348 -6.22 -7.58 9.36
C ASN A 348 -7.20 -8.65 9.87
N SER A 349 -7.65 -8.50 11.09
CA SER A 349 -8.66 -9.33 11.72
C SER A 349 -10.02 -9.39 10.98
N THR A 350 -10.13 -8.81 9.80
CA THR A 350 -11.38 -8.57 9.07
C THR A 350 -11.75 -9.64 8.04
N VAL A 351 -11.05 -10.78 7.97
CA VAL A 351 -11.33 -11.84 6.96
C VAL A 351 -12.77 -12.35 7.04
N LEU A 352 -13.27 -12.63 8.24
CA LEU A 352 -14.61 -13.17 8.42
C LEU A 352 -15.71 -12.17 8.00
N PRO A 353 -15.69 -10.89 8.42
CA PRO A 353 -16.62 -9.88 7.90
C PRO A 353 -16.56 -9.72 6.37
N LEU A 354 -15.37 -9.69 5.78
CA LEU A 354 -15.19 -9.62 4.32
C LEU A 354 -15.76 -10.84 3.61
N PHE A 355 -15.51 -12.04 4.15
CA PHE A 355 -16.08 -13.27 3.61
C PHE A 355 -17.60 -13.23 3.60
N ILE A 356 -18.23 -12.88 4.73
CA ILE A 356 -19.70 -12.80 4.83
C ILE A 356 -20.27 -11.78 3.83
N THR A 357 -19.59 -10.64 3.65
CA THR A 357 -20.02 -9.63 2.66
C THR A 357 -19.93 -10.18 1.24
N SER A 358 -18.82 -10.81 0.87
CA SER A 358 -18.56 -11.32 -0.47
C SER A 358 -19.46 -12.50 -0.83
N PHE A 359 -19.67 -13.42 0.11
CA PHE A 359 -20.45 -14.66 -0.10
C PHE A 359 -21.93 -14.55 0.30
N ARG A 360 -22.45 -13.36 0.60
CA ARG A 360 -23.80 -13.13 1.18
C ARG A 360 -24.95 -13.84 0.46
N LYS A 361 -24.84 -14.06 -0.85
CA LYS A 361 -25.84 -14.73 -1.69
C LYS A 361 -25.41 -16.12 -2.14
N ASP A 362 -24.29 -16.61 -1.65
CA ASP A 362 -23.70 -17.87 -2.09
C ASP A 362 -24.09 -19.00 -1.15
N PRO A 363 -24.52 -20.16 -1.66
CA PRO A 363 -24.83 -21.35 -0.84
C PRO A 363 -23.65 -21.80 0.04
N TYR A 364 -22.42 -21.49 -0.36
CA TYR A 364 -21.20 -21.83 0.38
C TYR A 364 -20.98 -20.99 1.65
N LEU A 365 -21.78 -19.93 1.86
CA LEU A 365 -21.57 -18.98 2.96
C LEU A 365 -21.46 -19.65 4.33
N LEU A 366 -22.38 -20.54 4.67
CA LEU A 366 -22.39 -21.18 6.00
C LEU A 366 -21.20 -22.12 6.18
N GLU A 367 -20.88 -22.91 5.17
CA GLU A 367 -19.76 -23.85 5.22
C GLU A 367 -18.43 -23.12 5.29
N GLY A 368 -18.22 -22.13 4.44
CA GLY A 368 -17.01 -21.31 4.47
C GLY A 368 -16.82 -20.55 5.78
N ALA A 369 -17.91 -20.03 6.37
CA ALA A 369 -17.84 -19.39 7.69
C ALA A 369 -17.45 -20.37 8.80
N LYS A 370 -17.99 -21.62 8.80
CA LYS A 370 -17.57 -22.66 9.74
C LYS A 370 -16.08 -22.93 9.66
N LEU A 371 -15.56 -23.09 8.45
CA LEU A 371 -14.14 -23.34 8.23
C LEU A 371 -13.26 -22.19 8.72
N LEU A 372 -13.65 -20.94 8.46
CA LEU A 372 -12.94 -19.76 8.96
C LEU A 372 -12.96 -19.66 10.49
N ILE A 373 -14.09 -19.98 11.12
CA ILE A 373 -14.24 -20.01 12.59
C ILE A 373 -13.35 -21.09 13.20
N GLN A 374 -13.34 -22.29 12.62
CA GLN A 374 -12.46 -23.39 13.04
C GLN A 374 -10.98 -23.02 12.96
N GLN A 375 -10.61 -22.12 12.07
CA GLN A 375 -9.26 -21.59 11.91
C GLN A 375 -8.99 -20.36 12.79
N SER A 376 -9.77 -20.16 13.84
CA SER A 376 -9.61 -19.07 14.82
C SER A 376 -9.76 -17.65 14.23
N ALA A 377 -10.63 -17.47 13.22
CA ALA A 377 -10.97 -16.14 12.72
C ALA A 377 -11.53 -15.27 13.86
N ASN A 378 -11.12 -13.99 13.91
CA ASN A 378 -11.65 -13.05 14.89
C ASN A 378 -13.13 -12.73 14.60
N LEU A 379 -14.01 -13.23 15.47
CA LEU A 379 -15.46 -13.08 15.36
C LEU A 379 -15.94 -11.63 15.53
N ASN A 380 -15.16 -10.83 16.26
CA ASN A 380 -15.50 -9.46 16.67
C ASN A 380 -14.76 -8.40 15.82
N ALA A 381 -14.04 -8.82 14.80
CA ALA A 381 -13.40 -7.90 13.87
C ALA A 381 -14.42 -7.01 13.17
N GLN A 382 -14.06 -5.74 12.98
CA GLN A 382 -14.93 -4.74 12.37
C GLN A 382 -14.39 -4.29 11.02
N THR A 383 -15.27 -4.13 10.03
CA THR A 383 -14.97 -3.48 8.74
C THR A 383 -14.66 -1.98 8.93
N LYS A 384 -14.28 -1.28 7.88
CA LYS A 384 -14.15 0.19 7.89
C LYS A 384 -15.46 0.90 8.28
N ALA A 385 -16.62 0.28 8.05
CA ALA A 385 -17.93 0.79 8.49
C ALA A 385 -18.25 0.45 9.96
N GLY A 386 -17.37 -0.29 10.64
CA GLY A 386 -17.57 -0.77 11.98
C GLY A 386 -18.44 -2.04 12.06
N ASP A 387 -18.85 -2.62 10.94
CA ASP A 387 -19.70 -3.81 10.94
C ASP A 387 -18.92 -5.04 11.32
N THR A 388 -19.42 -5.80 12.28
CA THR A 388 -18.92 -7.13 12.63
C THR A 388 -19.50 -8.20 11.71
N ALA A 389 -18.90 -9.39 11.75
CA ALA A 389 -19.45 -10.58 11.09
C ALA A 389 -20.93 -10.83 11.47
N LEU A 390 -21.28 -10.59 12.73
CA LEU A 390 -22.63 -10.77 13.27
C LEU A 390 -23.64 -9.75 12.69
N ILE A 391 -23.26 -8.49 12.59
CA ILE A 391 -24.08 -7.44 11.94
C ILE A 391 -24.33 -7.80 10.47
N LEU A 392 -23.28 -8.15 9.73
CA LEU A 392 -23.35 -8.50 8.31
C LEU A 392 -24.16 -9.77 8.06
N ALA A 393 -24.06 -10.77 8.94
CA ALA A 393 -24.89 -11.97 8.90
C ALA A 393 -26.39 -11.62 9.04
N GLY A 394 -26.73 -10.68 9.91
CA GLY A 394 -28.10 -10.21 10.10
C GLY A 394 -28.72 -9.56 8.87
N TRP A 395 -27.92 -8.97 7.97
CA TRP A 395 -28.40 -8.32 6.74
C TRP A 395 -28.75 -9.29 5.62
N SER A 396 -28.30 -10.51 5.70
CA SER A 396 -28.54 -11.51 4.66
C SER A 396 -29.93 -12.13 4.78
N THR A 397 -30.58 -12.45 3.65
CA THR A 397 -31.82 -13.20 3.63
C THR A 397 -31.54 -14.66 3.99
N ASN A 398 -32.30 -15.22 4.93
CA ASN A 398 -32.22 -16.63 5.36
C ASN A 398 -30.93 -17.08 6.07
N ASN A 399 -30.25 -16.20 6.81
CA ASN A 399 -29.00 -16.54 7.48
C ASN A 399 -29.11 -16.68 9.00
N PHE A 400 -30.25 -17.12 9.52
CA PHE A 400 -30.39 -17.39 10.95
C PHE A 400 -29.37 -18.42 11.45
N GLU A 401 -29.08 -19.47 10.66
CA GLU A 401 -28.06 -20.45 11.02
C GLU A 401 -26.64 -19.85 11.09
N LEU A 402 -26.33 -18.85 10.28
CA LEU A 402 -25.04 -18.14 10.39
C LEU A 402 -24.99 -17.28 11.66
N VAL A 403 -26.08 -16.58 11.99
CA VAL A 403 -26.17 -15.82 13.25
C VAL A 403 -25.99 -16.76 14.47
N LYS A 404 -26.66 -17.91 14.46
CA LYS A 404 -26.49 -18.95 15.48
C LYS A 404 -25.07 -19.44 15.57
N LEU A 405 -24.46 -19.72 14.44
CA LEU A 405 -23.08 -20.19 14.37
C LEU A 405 -22.12 -19.19 15.01
N LEU A 406 -22.21 -17.90 14.64
CA LEU A 406 -21.35 -16.84 15.17
C LEU A 406 -21.50 -16.66 16.67
N VAL A 407 -22.75 -16.55 17.15
CA VAL A 407 -23.05 -16.34 18.57
C VAL A 407 -22.64 -17.54 19.41
N SER A 408 -22.90 -18.79 18.94
CA SER A 408 -22.52 -19.99 19.66
C SER A 408 -20.99 -20.19 19.78
N HIS A 409 -20.20 -19.52 18.91
CA HIS A 409 -18.74 -19.53 18.99
C HIS A 409 -18.16 -18.29 19.67
N GLY A 410 -19.00 -17.43 20.29
CA GLY A 410 -18.56 -16.33 21.13
C GLY A 410 -18.47 -14.96 20.42
N ALA A 411 -19.21 -14.77 19.31
CA ALA A 411 -19.35 -13.42 18.76
C ALA A 411 -20.10 -12.54 19.78
N ASP A 412 -19.56 -11.34 20.05
CA ASP A 412 -20.19 -10.37 20.95
C ASP A 412 -21.41 -9.75 20.27
N VAL A 413 -22.58 -9.98 20.90
CA VAL A 413 -23.89 -9.53 20.42
C VAL A 413 -24.10 -8.02 20.58
N ASN A 414 -23.18 -7.32 21.26
CA ASN A 414 -23.31 -5.91 21.64
C ASN A 414 -22.36 -4.96 20.92
N ILE A 415 -21.45 -5.42 20.08
CA ILE A 415 -20.58 -4.53 19.32
C ILE A 415 -21.40 -3.77 18.28
N ALA A 416 -21.33 -2.44 18.34
CA ALA A 416 -22.01 -1.53 17.45
C ALA A 416 -21.11 -1.12 16.28
N ASN A 417 -21.71 -0.87 15.12
CA ASN A 417 -21.01 -0.31 13.97
C ASN A 417 -20.79 1.22 14.12
N ASN A 418 -20.20 1.84 13.09
CA ASN A 418 -19.90 3.29 13.10
C ASN A 418 -21.15 4.19 13.19
N ASN A 419 -22.34 3.67 12.96
CA ASN A 419 -23.60 4.38 13.18
C ASN A 419 -24.13 4.19 14.62
N GLY A 420 -23.46 3.37 15.42
CA GLY A 420 -23.92 2.96 16.75
C GLY A 420 -24.99 1.86 16.69
N ASP A 421 -25.27 1.30 15.51
CA ASP A 421 -26.23 0.23 15.38
C ASP A 421 -25.65 -1.10 15.86
N THR A 422 -26.27 -1.71 16.87
CA THR A 422 -25.95 -3.05 17.36
C THR A 422 -26.66 -4.11 16.51
N PRO A 423 -26.26 -5.41 16.57
CA PRO A 423 -26.97 -6.48 15.90
C PRO A 423 -28.49 -6.50 16.22
N ALA A 424 -28.88 -6.16 17.45
CA ALA A 424 -30.30 -6.09 17.86
C ALA A 424 -31.02 -4.90 17.21
N ILE A 425 -30.38 -3.72 17.10
CA ILE A 425 -30.94 -2.57 16.40
C ILE A 425 -31.16 -2.89 14.93
N ASP A 426 -30.18 -3.53 14.26
CA ASP A 426 -30.30 -3.92 12.86
C ASP A 426 -31.36 -5.00 12.65
N ALA A 427 -31.44 -6.00 13.53
CA ALA A 427 -32.46 -7.03 13.46
C ALA A 427 -33.88 -6.43 13.59
N ALA A 428 -34.06 -5.46 14.48
CA ALA A 428 -35.33 -4.73 14.64
C ALA A 428 -35.65 -3.88 13.39
N TYR A 429 -34.65 -3.21 12.81
CA TYR A 429 -34.79 -2.42 11.59
C TYR A 429 -35.20 -3.27 10.38
N LEU A 430 -34.58 -4.43 10.22
CA LEU A 430 -34.80 -5.33 9.11
C LEU A 430 -36.01 -6.29 9.31
N GLY A 431 -36.60 -6.28 10.50
CA GLY A 431 -37.71 -7.17 10.84
C GLY A 431 -37.31 -8.64 10.97
N LYS A 432 -36.05 -8.92 11.29
CA LYS A 432 -35.50 -10.27 11.46
C LYS A 432 -35.83 -10.83 12.86
N ILE A 433 -37.06 -11.31 13.02
CA ILE A 433 -37.62 -11.65 14.34
C ILE A 433 -36.88 -12.81 15.00
N GLU A 434 -36.50 -13.84 14.24
CA GLU A 434 -35.73 -14.98 14.76
C GLU A 434 -34.33 -14.56 15.22
N ASN A 435 -33.65 -13.73 14.44
CA ASN A 435 -32.35 -13.16 14.83
C ASN A 435 -32.50 -12.33 16.11
N LEU A 436 -33.48 -11.42 16.15
CA LEU A 436 -33.72 -10.57 17.31
C LEU A 436 -33.97 -11.41 18.57
N ARG A 437 -34.87 -12.39 18.50
CA ARG A 437 -35.16 -13.30 19.61
C ARG A 437 -33.91 -14.04 20.10
N TYR A 438 -33.09 -14.51 19.18
CA TYR A 438 -31.88 -15.24 19.49
C TYR A 438 -30.81 -14.32 20.12
N LEU A 439 -30.67 -13.09 19.61
CA LEU A 439 -29.76 -12.08 20.17
C LEU A 439 -30.15 -11.70 21.60
N LEU A 440 -31.45 -11.45 21.86
CA LEU A 440 -31.97 -11.17 23.19
C LEU A 440 -31.69 -12.32 24.17
N LYS A 441 -31.98 -13.57 23.76
CA LYS A 441 -31.67 -14.74 24.57
C LYS A 441 -30.17 -14.88 24.92
N ASN A 442 -29.28 -14.28 24.11
CA ASN A 442 -27.84 -14.34 24.30
C ASN A 442 -27.27 -13.00 24.83
N GLY A 443 -28.07 -12.17 25.48
CA GLY A 443 -27.61 -11.00 26.23
C GLY A 443 -27.45 -9.73 25.40
N ALA A 444 -28.22 -9.57 24.34
CA ALA A 444 -28.25 -8.30 23.59
C ALA A 444 -28.81 -7.17 24.46
N ASP A 445 -28.04 -6.10 24.67
CA ASP A 445 -28.41 -4.93 25.44
C ASP A 445 -29.41 -4.04 24.67
N THR A 446 -30.67 -4.09 25.06
CA THR A 446 -31.75 -3.32 24.44
C THR A 446 -31.78 -1.84 24.78
N SER A 447 -31.02 -1.42 25.81
CA SER A 447 -30.91 -0.02 26.23
C SER A 447 -29.99 0.82 25.36
N ARG A 448 -29.11 0.18 24.59
CA ARG A 448 -28.15 0.86 23.73
C ARG A 448 -28.82 1.71 22.67
N LYS A 449 -28.30 2.93 22.48
CA LYS A 449 -28.78 3.89 21.50
C LYS A 449 -27.77 4.06 20.40
N ASN A 450 -28.25 4.05 19.17
CA ASN A 450 -27.40 4.42 18.02
C ASN A 450 -27.12 5.94 18.00
N LYS A 451 -26.31 6.41 17.05
CA LYS A 451 -25.96 7.84 16.90
C LYS A 451 -27.15 8.76 16.62
N ARG A 452 -28.31 8.20 16.27
CA ARG A 452 -29.59 8.95 16.14
C ARG A 452 -30.39 8.97 17.41
N GLY A 453 -29.87 8.44 18.51
CA GLY A 453 -30.54 8.37 19.81
C GLY A 453 -31.61 7.26 19.91
N ASN A 454 -31.72 6.36 18.95
CA ASN A 454 -32.74 5.31 18.91
C ASN A 454 -32.23 4.01 19.52
N THR A 455 -33.04 3.39 20.38
CA THR A 455 -32.91 1.99 20.81
C THR A 455 -33.48 1.04 19.78
N ALA A 456 -33.27 -0.28 19.97
CA ALA A 456 -33.90 -1.30 19.13
C ALA A 456 -35.44 -1.19 19.12
N LEU A 457 -36.05 -0.87 20.28
CA LEU A 457 -37.50 -0.66 20.42
C LEU A 457 -38.00 0.60 19.66
N ASP A 458 -37.24 1.69 19.71
CA ASP A 458 -37.61 2.91 18.97
C ASP A 458 -37.56 2.66 17.46
N VAL A 459 -36.56 1.90 16.99
CA VAL A 459 -36.44 1.50 15.60
C VAL A 459 -37.58 0.59 15.19
N ALA A 460 -37.95 -0.41 16.02
CA ALA A 460 -39.09 -1.30 15.77
C ALA A 460 -40.41 -0.55 15.63
N LYS A 461 -40.63 0.43 16.54
CA LYS A 461 -41.82 1.30 16.51
C LYS A 461 -41.85 2.13 15.23
N ARG A 462 -40.76 2.78 14.87
CA ARG A 462 -40.64 3.59 13.64
C ARG A 462 -40.91 2.78 12.39
N LYS A 463 -40.52 1.50 12.39
CA LYS A 463 -40.76 0.54 11.28
C LYS A 463 -42.13 -0.13 11.35
N ASN A 464 -42.92 0.16 12.34
CA ASN A 464 -44.24 -0.44 12.62
C ASN A 464 -44.19 -1.98 12.67
N ASN A 465 -43.06 -2.55 13.17
CA ASN A 465 -42.86 -3.98 13.29
C ASN A 465 -43.49 -4.50 14.60
N LYS A 466 -44.76 -4.93 14.55
CA LYS A 466 -45.52 -5.35 15.76
C LYS A 466 -44.83 -6.50 16.52
N LEU A 467 -44.23 -7.47 15.82
CA LEU A 467 -43.59 -8.61 16.48
C LEU A 467 -42.27 -8.20 17.16
N ALA A 468 -41.45 -7.34 16.55
CA ALA A 468 -40.27 -6.81 17.19
C ALA A 468 -40.61 -5.95 18.39
N ILE A 469 -41.66 -5.09 18.30
CA ILE A 469 -42.15 -4.29 19.40
C ILE A 469 -42.56 -5.18 20.58
N ALA A 470 -43.36 -6.23 20.32
CA ALA A 470 -43.81 -7.14 21.39
C ALA A 470 -42.62 -7.83 22.08
N LEU A 471 -41.65 -8.31 21.33
CA LEU A 471 -40.44 -8.95 21.86
C LEU A 471 -39.64 -7.99 22.76
N LEU A 472 -39.32 -6.81 22.22
CA LEU A 472 -38.49 -5.83 22.93
C LEU A 472 -39.22 -5.20 24.15
N SER A 473 -40.54 -5.08 24.08
CA SER A 473 -41.32 -4.58 25.26
C SER A 473 -41.40 -5.64 26.37
N ALA A 474 -41.45 -6.91 26.05
CA ALA A 474 -41.42 -7.99 27.04
C ALA A 474 -40.06 -8.09 27.72
N GLU A 475 -38.94 -7.87 27.01
CA GLU A 475 -37.60 -7.88 27.57
C GLU A 475 -37.34 -6.74 28.58
N LEU A 476 -37.98 -5.57 28.36
CA LEU A 476 -37.87 -4.42 29.29
C LEU A 476 -38.69 -4.57 30.58
N GLN A 477 -39.50 -5.61 30.71
CA GLN A 477 -40.33 -5.88 31.89
C GLN A 477 -39.69 -6.97 32.79
N GLN A 478 -38.61 -7.59 32.36
CA GLN A 478 -37.78 -8.53 33.13
C GLN A 478 -36.59 -7.81 33.77
#